data_4f140c99ab104d9e6319cc2a33c12427
#
_entry.id   4f140c99ab104d9e6319cc2a33c12427
#
_cell.length_a   1.000
_cell.length_b   1.000
_cell.length_c   1.000
_cell.angle_alpha   90.00
_cell.angle_beta   90.00
_cell.angle_gamma   90.00
#
_symmetry.space_group_name_H-M   'P 1'
#
loop_
_entity.id
_entity.type
_entity.pdbx_description
1 polymer ?
#
loop_
_entity_poly.entity_id
_entity_poly.type
_entity_poly.pdbx_seq_one_letter_code
_entity_poly.pdbx_strand_id
1 'polypeptide(L)'
;MNNIYHSDIYQFNTPVSSYWEDVSSENLNLEKLTKDINSEIVVIGGGYTGLLCGINLMENYNLDIILVEAGKIGWGASSRNAGFNCLPPSKMSFKKMQSIYGVEETKKFFKNSVEGSNHTKDIIKEYNIECDVTGDSSYVVAHHKNKFEQIKEQAEVYKSEFDIETKIYSKEEFDEIGHQGTEQYGAFSYKP
;
A
#
# COMPACT_ATOMS: atom_id res chain seq x y z
N MET A 1 -12.72 30.88 -3.31
CA MET A 1 -11.38 30.27 -3.32
C MET A 1 -11.18 29.63 -4.69
N ASN A 2 -10.06 29.86 -5.33
CA ASN A 2 -9.74 29.16 -6.57
C ASN A 2 -9.41 27.70 -6.21
N ASN A 3 -10.11 26.75 -6.81
CA ASN A 3 -9.81 25.33 -6.62
C ASN A 3 -8.41 25.03 -7.15
N ILE A 4 -7.56 24.39 -6.33
CA ILE A 4 -6.21 23.98 -6.71
C ILE A 4 -6.27 22.79 -7.67
N TYR A 5 -7.30 21.96 -7.58
CA TYR A 5 -7.48 20.74 -8.35
C TYR A 5 -8.76 20.81 -9.21
N HIS A 6 -8.93 19.86 -10.12
CA HIS A 6 -10.14 19.71 -10.91
C HIS A 6 -11.38 19.60 -10.02
N SER A 7 -12.52 20.16 -10.49
CA SER A 7 -13.77 20.25 -9.71
C SER A 7 -14.27 18.90 -9.20
N ASP A 8 -14.06 17.85 -9.97
CA ASP A 8 -14.57 16.50 -9.64
C ASP A 8 -13.94 15.93 -8.35
N ILE A 9 -12.75 16.38 -7.99
CA ILE A 9 -12.09 15.94 -6.77
C ILE A 9 -12.76 16.48 -5.49
N TYR A 10 -13.62 17.47 -5.63
CA TYR A 10 -14.38 18.07 -4.52
C TYR A 10 -15.82 17.56 -4.42
N GLN A 11 -16.19 16.59 -5.25
CA GLN A 11 -17.54 16.00 -5.26
C GLN A 11 -17.64 14.84 -4.26
N PHE A 12 -17.38 15.12 -3.00
CA PHE A 12 -17.32 14.11 -1.93
C PHE A 12 -18.62 13.33 -1.69
N ASN A 13 -19.77 13.83 -2.17
CA ASN A 13 -21.06 13.15 -2.07
C ASN A 13 -21.37 12.25 -3.28
N THR A 14 -20.51 12.26 -4.32
CA THR A 14 -20.71 11.43 -5.50
C THR A 14 -20.17 10.04 -5.20
N PRO A 15 -21.02 8.98 -5.24
CA PRO A 15 -20.54 7.62 -5.10
C PRO A 15 -19.53 7.31 -6.21
N VAL A 16 -18.43 6.71 -5.86
CA VAL A 16 -17.48 6.18 -6.84
C VAL A 16 -17.49 4.68 -6.64
N SER A 17 -18.07 3.97 -7.60
CA SER A 17 -18.08 2.51 -7.58
C SER A 17 -16.64 2.00 -7.53
N SER A 18 -16.23 1.43 -6.42
CA SER A 18 -14.98 0.71 -6.25
C SER A 18 -15.27 -0.71 -5.82
N TYR A 19 -14.41 -1.63 -6.18
CA TYR A 19 -14.54 -3.03 -5.74
C TYR A 19 -14.62 -3.11 -4.21
N TRP A 20 -13.80 -2.35 -3.51
CA TRP A 20 -13.74 -2.38 -2.04
C TRP A 20 -15.00 -1.81 -1.38
N GLU A 21 -15.65 -0.83 -2.01
CA GLU A 21 -16.93 -0.31 -1.53
C GLU A 21 -18.06 -1.33 -1.74
N ASP A 22 -18.04 -2.04 -2.88
CA ASP A 22 -19.07 -3.03 -3.21
C ASP A 22 -19.01 -4.29 -2.33
N VAL A 23 -17.81 -4.70 -1.91
CA VAL A 23 -17.64 -5.89 -1.06
C VAL A 23 -17.68 -5.58 0.44
N SER A 24 -17.60 -4.30 0.83
CA SER A 24 -17.74 -3.90 2.23
C SER A 24 -19.21 -3.84 2.63
N SER A 25 -19.57 -4.62 3.63
CA SER A 25 -20.92 -4.61 4.21
C SER A 25 -21.13 -3.52 5.27
N GLU A 26 -20.09 -2.84 5.69
CA GLU A 26 -20.15 -1.87 6.77
C GLU A 26 -20.69 -0.52 6.29
N ASN A 27 -21.78 -0.09 6.92
CA ASN A 27 -22.34 1.24 6.72
C ASN A 27 -22.12 2.07 7.98
N LEU A 28 -21.05 2.85 8.01
CA LEU A 28 -20.75 3.75 9.12
C LEU A 28 -21.73 4.94 9.08
N ASN A 29 -22.66 4.96 10.01
CA ASN A 29 -23.57 6.10 10.18
C ASN A 29 -22.91 7.16 11.08
N LEU A 30 -22.03 7.97 10.49
CA LEU A 30 -21.29 9.01 11.20
C LEU A 30 -22.07 10.32 11.24
N GLU A 31 -22.02 11.01 12.38
CA GLU A 31 -22.64 12.31 12.55
C GLU A 31 -21.89 13.39 11.78
N LYS A 32 -22.63 14.33 11.19
CA LYS A 32 -22.04 15.53 10.60
C LYS A 32 -21.60 16.49 11.68
N LEU A 33 -20.44 17.09 11.49
CA LEU A 33 -19.98 18.18 12.33
C LEU A 33 -20.84 19.44 12.08
N THR A 34 -21.73 19.75 13.02
CA THR A 34 -22.68 20.87 12.91
C THR A 34 -22.49 21.95 13.95
N LYS A 35 -21.51 21.79 14.85
CA LYS A 35 -21.21 22.72 15.96
C LYS A 35 -19.72 22.76 16.22
N ASP A 36 -19.29 23.81 16.89
CA ASP A 36 -17.91 23.89 17.39
C ASP A 36 -17.70 22.84 18.47
N ILE A 37 -16.59 22.12 18.36
CA ILE A 37 -16.14 21.12 19.33
C ILE A 37 -14.67 21.35 19.64
N ASN A 38 -14.26 20.95 20.83
CA ASN A 38 -12.86 21.02 21.25
C ASN A 38 -12.30 19.61 21.37
N SER A 39 -11.06 19.44 21.02
CA SER A 39 -10.31 18.20 21.15
C SER A 39 -8.83 18.55 21.28
N GLU A 40 -8.04 17.67 21.85
CA GLU A 40 -6.60 17.85 21.95
C GLU A 40 -5.95 17.80 20.57
N ILE A 41 -6.44 16.89 19.70
CA ILE A 41 -5.93 16.72 18.32
C ILE A 41 -7.10 16.56 17.36
N VAL A 42 -6.99 17.21 16.21
CA VAL A 42 -7.89 17.02 15.07
C VAL A 42 -7.13 16.37 13.94
N VAL A 43 -7.61 15.20 13.49
CA VAL A 43 -7.12 14.52 12.30
C VAL A 43 -8.02 14.85 11.11
N ILE A 44 -7.46 15.39 10.04
CA ILE A 44 -8.21 15.76 8.83
C ILE A 44 -7.99 14.69 7.75
N GLY A 45 -9.05 13.98 7.41
CA GLY A 45 -9.08 12.93 6.40
C GLY A 45 -9.17 11.52 6.98
N GLY A 46 -10.20 10.79 6.58
CA GLY A 46 -10.51 9.43 7.00
C GLY A 46 -9.97 8.35 6.06
N GLY A 47 -8.77 8.55 5.49
CA GLY A 47 -8.03 7.50 4.78
C GLY A 47 -7.11 6.72 5.72
N TYR A 48 -6.36 5.74 5.21
CA TYR A 48 -5.44 4.90 6.01
C TYR A 48 -4.54 5.72 6.93
N THR A 49 -3.91 6.76 6.42
CA THR A 49 -2.97 7.58 7.20
C THR A 49 -3.66 8.26 8.39
N GLY A 50 -4.82 8.88 8.16
CA GLY A 50 -5.56 9.57 9.22
C GLY A 50 -6.10 8.62 10.27
N LEU A 51 -6.70 7.51 9.85
CA LEU A 51 -7.24 6.49 10.76
C LEU A 51 -6.13 5.89 11.63
N LEU A 52 -5.04 5.43 11.03
CA LEU A 52 -3.93 4.82 11.77
C LEU A 52 -3.22 5.82 12.69
N CYS A 53 -3.09 7.07 12.25
CA CYS A 53 -2.55 8.13 13.09
C CYS A 53 -3.45 8.36 14.33
N GLY A 54 -4.77 8.49 14.11
CA GLY A 54 -5.73 8.68 15.20
C GLY A 54 -5.74 7.53 16.19
N ILE A 55 -5.79 6.29 15.70
CA ILE A 55 -5.75 5.08 16.54
C ILE A 55 -4.46 5.04 17.35
N ASN A 56 -3.30 5.21 16.71
CA ASN A 56 -2.02 5.19 17.42
C ASN A 56 -1.91 6.25 18.51
N LEU A 57 -2.39 7.46 18.25
CA LEU A 57 -2.39 8.54 19.25
C LEU A 57 -3.32 8.26 20.42
N MET A 58 -4.49 7.70 20.17
CA MET A 58 -5.43 7.31 21.23
C MET A 58 -4.84 6.20 22.11
N GLU A 59 -4.35 5.12 21.48
CA GLU A 59 -3.92 3.92 22.21
C GLU A 59 -2.62 4.10 22.98
N ASN A 60 -1.64 4.78 22.36
CA ASN A 60 -0.31 4.91 22.97
C ASN A 60 -0.14 6.16 23.83
N TYR A 61 -0.97 7.19 23.63
CA TYR A 61 -0.82 8.46 24.34
C TYR A 61 -2.08 8.88 25.10
N ASN A 62 -3.17 8.12 24.96
CA ASN A 62 -4.46 8.40 25.61
C ASN A 62 -4.96 9.83 25.35
N LEU A 63 -4.80 10.32 24.12
CA LEU A 63 -5.20 11.66 23.69
C LEU A 63 -6.65 11.68 23.23
N ASP A 64 -7.34 12.81 23.46
CA ASP A 64 -8.67 13.05 22.89
C ASP A 64 -8.56 13.44 21.42
N ILE A 65 -9.04 12.57 20.53
CA ILE A 65 -8.89 12.69 19.08
C ILE A 65 -10.24 12.86 18.40
N ILE A 66 -10.32 13.86 17.52
CA ILE A 66 -11.42 13.98 16.57
C ILE A 66 -10.90 13.80 15.16
N LEU A 67 -11.49 12.86 14.42
CA LEU A 67 -11.24 12.70 13.00
C LEU A 67 -12.40 13.31 12.21
N VAL A 68 -12.07 14.20 11.27
CA VAL A 68 -13.03 14.82 10.35
C VAL A 68 -12.74 14.39 8.91
N GLU A 69 -13.80 14.01 8.18
CA GLU A 69 -13.73 13.56 6.78
C GLU A 69 -14.74 14.36 5.95
N ALA A 70 -14.33 14.81 4.76
CA ALA A 70 -15.17 15.61 3.87
C ALA A 70 -16.26 14.77 3.17
N GLY A 71 -16.00 13.49 2.97
CA GLY A 71 -16.91 12.53 2.34
C GLY A 71 -17.22 11.35 3.25
N LYS A 72 -17.26 10.16 2.66
CA LYS A 72 -17.28 8.91 3.43
C LYS A 72 -15.86 8.55 3.87
N ILE A 73 -15.72 7.82 4.98
CA ILE A 73 -14.45 7.23 5.37
C ILE A 73 -13.91 6.39 4.21
N GLY A 74 -12.64 6.58 3.88
CA GLY A 74 -12.00 5.90 2.76
C GLY A 74 -12.38 6.42 1.37
N TRP A 75 -13.20 7.46 1.22
CA TRP A 75 -13.63 7.98 -0.09
C TRP A 75 -12.47 8.25 -1.07
N GLY A 76 -11.32 8.60 -0.58
CA GLY A 76 -10.12 8.87 -1.39
C GLY A 76 -9.42 7.60 -1.91
N ALA A 77 -8.11 7.66 -2.07
CA ALA A 77 -7.27 6.59 -2.60
C ALA A 77 -7.28 5.31 -1.75
N SER A 78 -7.64 5.41 -0.46
CA SER A 78 -7.63 4.26 0.46
C SER A 78 -8.63 3.16 0.08
N SER A 79 -9.72 3.48 -0.59
CA SER A 79 -10.68 2.49 -1.12
C SER A 79 -10.69 2.38 -2.64
N ARG A 80 -9.66 2.89 -3.32
CA ARG A 80 -9.57 2.91 -4.79
C ARG A 80 -8.23 2.42 -5.31
N ASN A 81 -7.46 1.77 -4.46
CA ASN A 81 -6.19 1.16 -4.82
C ASN A 81 -6.39 -0.32 -5.20
N ALA A 82 -5.33 -0.96 -5.66
CA ALA A 82 -5.38 -2.36 -6.07
C ALA A 82 -5.34 -3.37 -4.88
N GLY A 83 -5.19 -2.90 -3.65
CA GLY A 83 -5.15 -3.75 -2.45
C GLY A 83 -3.86 -4.54 -2.27
N PHE A 84 -2.80 -4.24 -3.00
CA PHE A 84 -1.55 -4.98 -2.88
C PHE A 84 -0.70 -4.49 -1.70
N ASN A 85 -0.39 -5.40 -0.79
CA ASN A 85 0.65 -5.18 0.21
C ASN A 85 1.97 -5.75 -0.31
N CYS A 86 2.73 -4.96 -1.08
CA CYS A 86 3.95 -5.40 -1.76
C CYS A 86 5.10 -4.39 -1.62
N LEU A 87 6.32 -4.86 -1.92
CA LEU A 87 7.56 -4.10 -1.82
C LEU A 87 8.14 -3.75 -3.19
N PRO A 88 8.92 -2.69 -3.26
CA PRO A 88 8.54 -1.34 -2.86
C PRO A 88 7.67 -0.72 -3.96
N PRO A 89 6.89 0.28 -3.66
CA PRO A 89 6.03 0.92 -4.65
C PRO A 89 6.79 1.78 -5.67
N SER A 90 8.10 1.76 -5.64
CA SER A 90 8.96 2.60 -6.48
C SER A 90 9.14 2.04 -7.88
N LYS A 91 8.98 2.90 -8.90
CA LYS A 91 9.37 2.61 -10.29
C LYS A 91 10.87 2.74 -10.54
N MET A 92 11.63 3.19 -9.55
CA MET A 92 13.10 3.30 -9.65
C MET A 92 13.77 2.03 -9.15
N SER A 93 14.79 1.58 -9.89
CA SER A 93 15.62 0.47 -9.42
C SER A 93 16.43 0.88 -8.18
N PHE A 94 16.80 -0.10 -7.36
CA PHE A 94 17.67 0.11 -6.20
C PHE A 94 18.94 0.88 -6.54
N LYS A 95 19.65 0.47 -7.60
CA LYS A 95 20.85 1.17 -8.11
C LYS A 95 20.58 2.64 -8.46
N LYS A 96 19.42 2.92 -9.08
CA LYS A 96 19.05 4.29 -9.43
C LYS A 96 18.78 5.13 -8.19
N MET A 97 18.10 4.58 -7.21
CA MET A 97 17.84 5.26 -5.93
C MET A 97 19.16 5.54 -5.21
N GLN A 98 20.06 4.58 -5.13
CA GLN A 98 21.40 4.78 -4.55
C GLN A 98 22.18 5.91 -5.24
N SER A 99 22.07 6.03 -6.55
CA SER A 99 22.76 7.10 -7.28
C SER A 99 22.22 8.50 -7.01
N ILE A 100 20.97 8.61 -6.58
CA ILE A 100 20.30 9.90 -6.33
C ILE A 100 20.35 10.28 -4.84
N TYR A 101 20.06 9.32 -3.97
CA TYR A 101 19.83 9.55 -2.53
C TYR A 101 20.97 9.01 -1.65
N GLY A 102 21.93 8.30 -2.24
CA GLY A 102 22.97 7.59 -1.52
C GLY A 102 22.54 6.22 -0.99
N VAL A 103 23.52 5.44 -0.58
CA VAL A 103 23.33 4.04 -0.13
C VAL A 103 22.46 3.98 1.12
N GLU A 104 22.81 4.76 2.14
CA GLU A 104 22.14 4.72 3.45
C GLU A 104 20.68 5.13 3.39
N GLU A 105 20.35 6.21 2.69
CA GLU A 105 18.95 6.66 2.58
C GLU A 105 18.11 5.69 1.74
N THR A 106 18.72 5.07 0.72
CA THR A 106 18.04 4.02 -0.06
C THR A 106 17.74 2.81 0.81
N LYS A 107 18.69 2.36 1.64
CA LYS A 107 18.48 1.23 2.56
C LYS A 107 17.40 1.55 3.59
N LYS A 108 17.39 2.74 4.17
CA LYS A 108 16.33 3.18 5.09
C LYS A 108 14.95 3.14 4.43
N PHE A 109 14.83 3.64 3.20
CA PHE A 109 13.58 3.61 2.46
C PHE A 109 13.03 2.18 2.29
N PHE A 110 13.89 1.26 1.86
CA PHE A 110 13.49 -0.14 1.70
C PHE A 110 13.15 -0.81 3.03
N LYS A 111 13.94 -0.58 4.07
CA LYS A 111 13.67 -1.09 5.42
C LYS A 111 12.30 -0.59 5.93
N ASN A 112 12.02 0.70 5.81
CA ASN A 112 10.73 1.28 6.19
C ASN A 112 9.57 0.67 5.37
N SER A 113 9.81 0.33 4.10
CA SER A 113 8.80 -0.34 3.26
C SER A 113 8.49 -1.75 3.75
N VAL A 114 9.51 -2.51 4.16
CA VAL A 114 9.34 -3.85 4.77
C VAL A 114 8.59 -3.73 6.09
N GLU A 115 8.99 -2.80 6.95
CA GLU A 115 8.34 -2.54 8.23
C GLU A 115 6.88 -2.14 8.02
N GLY A 116 6.58 -1.27 7.05
CA GLY A 116 5.21 -0.88 6.71
C GLY A 116 4.35 -2.04 6.20
N SER A 117 4.92 -2.95 5.40
CA SER A 117 4.24 -4.17 4.95
C SER A 117 3.89 -5.09 6.13
N ASN A 118 4.84 -5.31 7.03
CA ASN A 118 4.62 -6.12 8.22
C ASN A 118 3.61 -5.48 9.16
N HIS A 119 3.71 -4.17 9.40
CA HIS A 119 2.75 -3.43 10.22
C HIS A 119 1.32 -3.53 9.67
N THR A 120 1.13 -3.51 8.35
CA THR A 120 -0.20 -3.75 7.75
C THR A 120 -0.75 -5.13 8.11
N LYS A 121 0.08 -6.17 8.06
CA LYS A 121 -0.33 -7.54 8.45
C LYS A 121 -0.67 -7.63 9.94
N ASP A 122 0.14 -6.95 10.77
CA ASP A 122 -0.07 -6.93 12.23
C ASP A 122 -1.40 -6.25 12.58
N ILE A 123 -1.71 -5.11 11.96
CA ILE A 123 -2.99 -4.41 12.14
C ILE A 123 -4.17 -5.29 11.73
N ILE A 124 -4.10 -5.92 10.56
CA ILE A 124 -5.18 -6.81 10.09
C ILE A 124 -5.43 -7.91 11.11
N LYS A 125 -4.38 -8.49 11.69
CA LYS A 125 -4.46 -9.55 12.69
C LYS A 125 -4.94 -9.02 14.04
N GLU A 126 -4.40 -7.91 14.50
CA GLU A 126 -4.69 -7.32 15.81
C GLU A 126 -6.15 -6.90 15.93
N TYR A 127 -6.68 -6.23 14.90
CA TYR A 127 -8.07 -5.78 14.86
C TYR A 127 -9.03 -6.80 14.21
N ASN A 128 -8.52 -7.99 13.86
CA ASN A 128 -9.31 -9.04 13.20
C ASN A 128 -10.10 -8.51 11.99
N ILE A 129 -9.41 -7.76 11.11
CA ILE A 129 -10.05 -7.12 9.95
C ILE A 129 -10.39 -8.16 8.90
N GLU A 130 -11.68 -8.29 8.59
CA GLU A 130 -12.19 -9.13 7.51
C GLU A 130 -11.94 -8.44 6.16
N CYS A 131 -10.83 -8.76 5.49
CA CYS A 131 -10.41 -8.11 4.24
C CYS A 131 -9.94 -9.09 3.16
N ASP A 132 -10.40 -10.33 3.21
CA ASP A 132 -10.12 -11.37 2.20
C ASP A 132 -8.63 -11.47 1.83
N VAL A 133 -7.75 -11.55 2.82
CA VAL A 133 -6.31 -11.67 2.59
C VAL A 133 -6.02 -12.89 1.73
N THR A 134 -5.47 -12.68 0.55
CA THR A 134 -5.15 -13.74 -0.41
C THR A 134 -3.70 -13.65 -0.88
N GLY A 135 -3.12 -14.82 -1.16
CA GLY A 135 -1.73 -14.93 -1.58
C GLY A 135 -0.73 -14.72 -0.43
N ASP A 136 0.44 -15.27 -0.60
CA ASP A 136 1.56 -15.16 0.35
C ASP A 136 2.82 -14.58 -0.27
N SER A 137 2.79 -14.32 -1.57
CA SER A 137 3.94 -13.91 -2.35
C SER A 137 3.57 -12.91 -3.43
N SER A 138 4.49 -12.01 -3.71
CA SER A 138 4.41 -11.11 -4.87
C SER A 138 5.32 -11.62 -5.97
N TYR A 139 4.90 -11.46 -7.23
CA TYR A 139 5.68 -11.85 -8.40
C TYR A 139 6.08 -10.66 -9.24
N VAL A 140 7.35 -10.59 -9.60
CA VAL A 140 7.88 -9.62 -10.57
C VAL A 140 8.21 -10.37 -11.84
N VAL A 141 7.47 -10.07 -12.91
CA VAL A 141 7.56 -10.78 -14.19
C VAL A 141 8.37 -9.97 -15.19
N ALA A 142 9.31 -10.61 -15.86
CA ALA A 142 10.04 -10.01 -16.97
C ALA A 142 9.19 -10.03 -18.24
N HIS A 143 8.68 -8.89 -18.63
CA HIS A 143 7.88 -8.71 -19.85
C HIS A 143 8.74 -8.41 -21.10
N HIS A 144 10.05 -8.55 -21.00
CA HIS A 144 10.98 -8.42 -22.08
C HIS A 144 12.26 -9.22 -21.78
N LYS A 145 12.86 -9.86 -22.80
CA LYS A 145 14.01 -10.76 -22.63
C LYS A 145 15.18 -10.13 -21.87
N ASN A 146 15.49 -8.87 -22.17
CA ASN A 146 16.58 -8.15 -21.50
C ASN A 146 16.25 -7.71 -20.05
N LYS A 147 14.99 -7.88 -19.61
CA LYS A 147 14.58 -7.56 -18.24
C LYS A 147 14.78 -8.71 -17.27
N PHE A 148 14.93 -9.94 -17.76
CA PHE A 148 15.09 -11.10 -16.91
C PHE A 148 16.34 -11.02 -16.03
N GLU A 149 17.47 -10.61 -16.60
CA GLU A 149 18.70 -10.40 -15.80
C GLU A 149 18.54 -9.28 -14.77
N GLN A 150 17.81 -8.21 -15.12
CA GLN A 150 17.56 -7.10 -14.19
C GLN A 150 16.70 -7.52 -13.00
N ILE A 151 15.70 -8.36 -13.21
CA ILE A 151 14.86 -8.84 -12.09
C ILE A 151 15.60 -9.87 -11.24
N LYS A 152 16.52 -10.66 -11.80
CA LYS A 152 17.43 -11.52 -11.01
C LYS A 152 18.32 -10.69 -10.09
N GLU A 153 18.95 -9.63 -10.62
CA GLU A 153 19.73 -8.69 -9.80
C GLU A 153 18.87 -8.08 -8.66
N GLN A 154 17.61 -7.77 -8.95
CA GLN A 154 16.67 -7.25 -7.93
C GLN A 154 16.37 -8.31 -6.86
N ALA A 155 16.16 -9.55 -7.25
CA ALA A 155 15.93 -10.66 -6.32
C ALA A 155 17.12 -10.86 -5.38
N GLU A 156 18.35 -10.79 -5.90
CA GLU A 156 19.56 -10.87 -5.09
C GLU A 156 19.70 -9.70 -4.11
N VAL A 157 19.34 -8.48 -4.52
CA VAL A 157 19.30 -7.32 -3.61
C VAL A 157 18.30 -7.52 -2.49
N TYR A 158 17.11 -8.02 -2.78
CA TYR A 158 16.09 -8.31 -1.76
C TYR A 158 16.60 -9.33 -0.75
N LYS A 159 17.26 -10.38 -1.21
CA LYS A 159 17.82 -11.42 -0.36
C LYS A 159 19.01 -10.94 0.46
N SER A 160 20.00 -10.29 -0.18
CA SER A 160 21.27 -9.94 0.47
C SER A 160 21.20 -8.72 1.36
N GLU A 161 20.40 -7.71 1.00
CA GLU A 161 20.34 -6.43 1.71
C GLU A 161 19.17 -6.34 2.70
N PHE A 162 18.12 -7.14 2.52
CA PHE A 162 16.88 -7.02 3.30
C PHE A 162 16.40 -8.34 3.91
N ASP A 163 17.15 -9.44 3.73
CA ASP A 163 16.79 -10.78 4.23
C ASP A 163 15.39 -11.24 3.79
N ILE A 164 14.98 -10.83 2.58
CA ILE A 164 13.68 -11.19 2.02
C ILE A 164 13.85 -12.49 1.24
N GLU A 165 13.04 -13.50 1.56
CA GLU A 165 13.02 -14.76 0.80
C GLU A 165 12.60 -14.50 -0.65
N THR A 166 13.45 -14.92 -1.60
CA THR A 166 13.19 -14.80 -3.03
C THR A 166 13.36 -16.12 -3.74
N LYS A 167 12.57 -16.36 -4.80
CA LYS A 167 12.73 -17.49 -5.70
C LYS A 167 12.64 -17.04 -7.15
N ILE A 168 13.62 -17.43 -7.95
CA ILE A 168 13.69 -17.10 -9.38
C ILE A 168 13.08 -18.27 -10.18
N TYR A 169 12.33 -17.94 -11.21
CA TYR A 169 11.68 -18.87 -12.11
C TYR A 169 12.12 -18.61 -13.54
N SER A 170 12.51 -19.63 -14.27
CA SER A 170 12.65 -19.55 -15.72
C SER A 170 11.31 -19.27 -16.37
N LYS A 171 11.32 -19.02 -17.70
CA LYS A 171 10.07 -18.88 -18.44
C LYS A 171 9.19 -20.11 -18.31
N GLU A 172 9.77 -21.29 -18.49
CA GLU A 172 9.10 -22.59 -18.44
C GLU A 172 8.52 -22.88 -17.06
N GLU A 173 9.29 -22.65 -16.01
CA GLU A 173 8.83 -22.82 -14.63
C GLU A 173 7.69 -21.86 -14.28
N PHE A 174 7.74 -20.60 -14.79
CA PHE A 174 6.68 -19.64 -14.50
C PHE A 174 5.42 -19.89 -15.34
N ASP A 175 5.53 -20.46 -16.55
CA ASP A 175 4.38 -20.90 -17.35
C ASP A 175 3.52 -21.96 -16.63
N GLU A 176 4.10 -22.73 -15.70
CA GLU A 176 3.38 -23.74 -14.92
C GLU A 176 2.55 -23.16 -13.76
N ILE A 177 2.98 -22.04 -13.20
CA ILE A 177 2.39 -21.48 -11.96
C ILE A 177 1.77 -20.09 -12.15
N GLY A 178 2.15 -19.37 -13.18
CA GLY A 178 1.72 -18.01 -13.47
C GLY A 178 0.86 -17.90 -14.73
N HIS A 179 0.93 -16.76 -15.39
CA HIS A 179 0.24 -16.58 -16.65
C HIS A 179 1.11 -17.09 -17.81
N GLN A 180 0.48 -17.79 -18.73
CA GLN A 180 1.10 -18.25 -19.96
C GLN A 180 1.02 -17.15 -21.02
N GLY A 181 2.16 -16.57 -21.37
CA GLY A 181 2.21 -15.47 -22.33
C GLY A 181 3.45 -15.52 -23.21
N THR A 182 3.30 -15.05 -24.47
CA THR A 182 4.41 -14.98 -25.41
C THR A 182 5.47 -13.96 -25.01
N GLU A 183 5.10 -12.94 -24.24
CA GLU A 183 5.97 -11.84 -23.76
C GLU A 183 6.39 -11.99 -22.30
N GLN A 184 6.28 -13.17 -21.73
CA GLN A 184 6.79 -13.52 -20.42
C GLN A 184 8.14 -14.23 -20.59
N TYR A 185 9.17 -13.78 -19.85
CA TYR A 185 10.56 -14.24 -19.97
C TYR A 185 11.15 -14.76 -18.65
N GLY A 186 10.29 -15.13 -17.72
CA GLY A 186 10.64 -15.55 -16.37
C GLY A 186 10.23 -14.54 -15.31
N ALA A 187 10.36 -14.92 -14.07
CA ALA A 187 9.92 -14.13 -12.93
C ALA A 187 10.81 -14.35 -11.70
N PHE A 188 10.64 -13.54 -10.68
CA PHE A 188 10.98 -13.92 -9.33
C PHE A 188 9.79 -13.65 -8.39
N SER A 189 9.66 -14.48 -7.36
CA SER A 189 8.75 -14.20 -6.25
C SER A 189 9.50 -13.73 -5.03
N TYR A 190 8.81 -12.99 -4.17
CA TYR A 190 9.27 -12.63 -2.85
C TYR A 190 8.10 -12.61 -1.85
N LYS A 191 8.41 -12.85 -0.58
CA LYS A 191 7.45 -12.71 0.52
C LYS A 191 7.71 -11.38 1.21
N PRO A 192 6.76 -10.43 1.11
CA PRO A 192 6.92 -9.13 1.74
C PRO A 192 6.78 -9.21 3.26
#